data_263c8525dd670174281928c15d7c4333
#
_entry.id   263c8525dd670174281928c15d7c4333
#
_cell.length_a   1.000
_cell.length_b   1.000
_cell.length_c   1.000
_cell.angle_alpha   90.00
_cell.angle_beta   90.00
_cell.angle_gamma   90.00
#
_symmetry.space_group_name_H-M   'P 1'
#
loop_
_entity.id
_entity.type
_entity.pdbx_description
1 polymer ?
#
loop_
_entity_poly.entity_id
_entity_poly.type
_entity_poly.pdbx_seq_one_letter_code
_entity_poly.pdbx_strand_id
1 'polypeptide(L)'
;MEDLYSDNDPHYRETRVPSGIPPPSLRDLKRSEDLSRYNPALLRPMNSRDNNNNNNSSRYQPYPQEEDISRNRRQQQQQYQQQQQQQQQYQYQQQQQQKKPMYKPKPLNLQPSTSFLKCQTRLSVNEIIDLIKLKEVEIDYDFVCSKVQVENVIQLKGKSSHVPKEIVSQARSKSNPFERIGHGVFMNRAAMKLAAMDADFGLTATKGSNQFKFLDICGGPGGFSEYILWRIHSWGESCHGYGITLKMPTEKDEMNWHTEKFRVDIPKDSFTIIHGQDGTGDLYKPENIRDVESLISKETQNGVDLAVADGGFDFSGHEAEQEQLAQKLILCEIITMLSTLRQGGTFVCKFFDMFTEFTVDLVWLLYQLFDEICITKPLSSRPANSERYVVCRNLLVSHPTDLIEKLLDIAAKIGDKQFQFISRDILDKDEDFIDYVRMRNIKFIVQQTDSLEQFDMFIQNPQLGPFYDQEQIRRHCLETWRIPA
;
A
#
# COMPACT_ATOMS: atom_id res chain seq x y z
N MET A 1 -9.21 2.34 -6.08
CA MET A 1 -8.00 2.37 -5.25
C MET A 1 -6.72 2.50 -6.06
N GLU A 2 -6.76 2.16 -7.32
CA GLU A 2 -5.66 2.51 -8.23
C GLU A 2 -5.46 4.01 -8.32
N ASP A 3 -6.51 4.81 -8.42
CA ASP A 3 -6.42 6.28 -8.31
C ASP A 3 -5.84 6.77 -6.97
N LEU A 4 -5.86 5.93 -5.95
CA LEU A 4 -5.19 6.22 -4.67
C LEU A 4 -3.73 5.73 -4.65
N TYR A 5 -3.32 4.91 -5.63
CA TYR A 5 -2.00 4.29 -5.71
C TYR A 5 -1.29 4.48 -7.06
N SER A 6 -1.94 5.18 -8.03
CA SER A 6 -1.36 5.49 -9.33
C SER A 6 -0.28 6.58 -9.19
N ASP A 7 0.85 6.34 -9.79
CA ASP A 7 1.95 7.32 -9.88
C ASP A 7 1.67 8.42 -10.94
N ASN A 8 0.51 8.40 -11.61
CA ASN A 8 0.07 9.37 -12.60
C ASN A 8 -0.73 10.53 -11.99
N ASP A 9 -0.23 11.15 -10.91
CA ASP A 9 -0.78 12.42 -10.44
C ASP A 9 -0.39 13.54 -11.44
N PRO A 10 -1.35 14.17 -12.14
CA PRO A 10 -1.06 15.22 -13.15
C PRO A 10 -0.38 16.47 -12.54
N HIS A 11 -0.28 16.59 -11.22
CA HIS A 11 0.43 17.66 -10.54
C HIS A 11 1.96 17.43 -10.41
N TYR A 12 2.49 16.31 -10.89
CA TYR A 12 3.92 15.99 -10.85
C TYR A 12 4.66 16.37 -12.16
N ARG A 13 4.08 17.20 -13.02
CA ARG A 13 4.86 17.84 -14.09
C ARG A 13 5.66 18.98 -13.47
N GLU A 14 6.98 18.80 -13.40
CA GLU A 14 7.92 19.88 -13.20
C GLU A 14 7.60 21.01 -14.20
N THR A 15 7.02 22.10 -13.70
CA THR A 15 7.06 23.36 -14.42
C THR A 15 8.51 23.83 -14.41
N ARG A 16 9.23 23.56 -15.50
CA ARG A 16 10.52 24.23 -15.76
C ARG A 16 10.25 25.72 -15.84
N VAL A 17 10.57 26.41 -14.78
CA VAL A 17 10.67 27.88 -14.79
C VAL A 17 11.86 28.22 -15.68
N PRO A 18 11.72 29.09 -16.69
CA PRO A 18 12.85 29.54 -17.48
C PRO A 18 13.89 30.20 -16.57
N SER A 19 15.11 29.72 -16.61
CA SER A 19 16.24 30.31 -15.93
C SER A 19 16.48 31.74 -16.43
N GLY A 20 16.23 32.74 -15.60
CA GLY A 20 16.60 34.11 -15.96
C GLY A 20 15.94 35.25 -15.21
N ILE A 21 14.95 35.02 -14.38
CA ILE A 21 14.32 36.10 -13.58
C ILE A 21 14.60 35.84 -12.10
N PRO A 22 15.36 36.71 -11.42
CA PRO A 22 15.54 36.59 -9.97
C PRO A 22 14.21 36.84 -9.25
N PRO A 23 13.95 36.16 -8.10
CA PRO A 23 12.73 36.37 -7.34
C PRO A 23 12.67 37.84 -6.86
N PRO A 24 11.49 38.45 -6.82
CA PRO A 24 11.30 39.82 -6.36
C PRO A 24 11.79 39.98 -4.90
N SER A 25 12.46 41.09 -4.63
CA SER A 25 12.96 41.37 -3.29
C SER A 25 11.80 41.68 -2.33
N LEU A 26 12.03 41.44 -1.02
CA LEU A 26 11.08 41.77 0.05
C LEU A 26 10.62 43.25 0.07
N ARG A 27 11.34 44.13 -0.63
CA ARG A 27 10.97 45.56 -0.81
C ARG A 27 9.90 45.76 -1.88
N ASP A 28 9.85 44.89 -2.88
CA ASP A 28 8.88 44.99 -3.99
C ASP A 28 7.51 44.46 -3.61
N LEU A 29 7.45 43.49 -2.69
CA LEU A 29 6.22 42.98 -2.13
C LEU A 29 5.48 43.99 -1.21
N LYS A 30 6.16 44.92 -0.61
CA LYS A 30 5.56 45.97 0.28
C LYS A 30 4.93 47.12 -0.47
N ARG A 31 5.07 47.22 -1.80
CA ARG A 31 4.49 48.31 -2.60
C ARG A 31 3.15 47.97 -3.29
N SER A 32 2.70 46.74 -3.27
CA SER A 32 1.47 46.29 -3.95
C SER A 32 0.35 45.86 -3.02
N GLU A 33 0.53 45.93 -1.70
CA GLU A 33 -0.54 45.60 -0.77
C GLU A 33 -1.46 46.82 -0.56
N ASP A 34 -2.62 46.78 -1.22
CA ASP A 34 -3.71 47.69 -0.95
C ASP A 34 -4.33 47.33 0.41
N LEU A 35 -3.94 48.12 1.44
CA LEU A 35 -4.37 47.94 2.82
C LEU A 35 -5.90 48.08 3.01
N SER A 36 -6.63 48.51 1.96
CA SER A 36 -8.09 48.65 1.99
C SER A 36 -8.85 47.31 2.07
N ARG A 37 -8.18 46.18 1.78
CA ARG A 37 -8.82 44.85 1.84
C ARG A 37 -8.94 44.27 3.25
N TYR A 38 -8.27 44.82 4.24
CA TYR A 38 -8.19 44.21 5.57
C TYR A 38 -8.95 44.94 6.69
N ASN A 39 -9.54 46.12 6.43
CA ASN A 39 -10.30 46.78 7.45
C ASN A 39 -11.44 47.66 6.86
N PRO A 40 -12.67 47.11 6.71
CA PRO A 40 -13.82 47.82 6.17
C PRO A 40 -14.23 49.06 7.01
N ALA A 41 -13.74 49.20 8.22
CA ALA A 41 -14.06 50.33 9.11
C ALA A 41 -13.27 51.60 8.82
N LEU A 42 -12.27 51.60 7.94
CA LEU A 42 -11.43 52.75 7.59
C LEU A 42 -11.88 53.51 6.34
N LEU A 43 -12.96 53.06 5.69
CA LEU A 43 -13.53 53.71 4.51
C LEU A 43 -14.73 54.60 4.88
N ARG A 44 -14.48 55.70 5.56
CA ARG A 44 -15.41 56.84 5.54
C ARG A 44 -14.74 57.98 4.81
N PRO A 45 -15.26 58.44 3.66
CA PRO A 45 -14.72 59.63 2.99
C PRO A 45 -15.13 60.88 3.78
N MET A 46 -14.15 61.74 4.04
CA MET A 46 -14.38 63.12 4.36
C MET A 46 -14.96 63.78 3.10
N ASN A 47 -16.22 64.13 3.09
CA ASN A 47 -16.78 64.97 2.06
C ASN A 47 -16.73 66.42 2.50
N SER A 48 -16.17 67.20 1.59
CA SER A 48 -16.11 68.64 1.50
C SER A 48 -17.46 69.33 1.57
N ARG A 49 -17.37 70.52 2.09
CA ARG A 49 -18.34 71.58 2.14
C ARG A 49 -19.16 71.73 0.84
N ASP A 50 -20.45 71.85 0.99
CA ASP A 50 -21.19 72.87 0.26
C ASP A 50 -22.41 73.35 1.05
N ASN A 51 -22.56 74.67 0.99
CA ASN A 51 -23.60 75.47 1.58
C ASN A 51 -25.00 75.25 0.93
N ASN A 52 -26.05 75.17 1.69
CA ASN A 52 -27.10 76.24 1.64
C ASN A 52 -28.32 75.95 2.54
N ASN A 53 -28.61 76.96 3.32
CA ASN A 53 -29.84 77.55 3.77
C ASN A 53 -31.08 76.68 4.14
N ASN A 54 -31.47 77.05 5.36
CA ASN A 54 -32.81 77.43 5.85
C ASN A 54 -33.64 76.39 6.60
N ASN A 55 -33.97 76.93 7.77
CA ASN A 55 -35.18 76.86 8.60
C ASN A 55 -35.22 75.86 9.76
N ASN A 56 -35.02 76.50 10.93
CA ASN A 56 -35.82 76.44 12.16
C ASN A 56 -36.63 75.19 12.47
N SER A 57 -36.18 74.49 13.46
CA SER A 57 -36.98 74.24 14.67
C SER A 57 -36.07 73.62 15.76
N SER A 58 -35.96 74.37 16.84
CA SER A 58 -35.33 73.95 18.08
C SER A 58 -36.05 72.72 18.67
N ARG A 59 -35.38 71.62 18.74
CA ARG A 59 -35.70 70.56 19.71
C ARG A 59 -34.50 70.40 20.62
N TYR A 60 -34.62 70.88 21.84
CA TYR A 60 -33.82 70.58 22.98
C TYR A 60 -33.72 69.06 23.11
N GLN A 61 -32.52 68.41 22.91
CA GLN A 61 -32.25 67.11 23.41
C GLN A 61 -31.76 67.24 24.85
N PRO A 62 -32.42 66.59 25.79
CA PRO A 62 -31.94 66.61 27.18
C PRO A 62 -30.58 65.95 27.26
N TYR A 63 -29.68 66.55 28.02
CA TYR A 63 -28.37 65.94 28.39
C TYR A 63 -28.65 64.59 29.00
N PRO A 64 -27.83 63.54 28.60
CA PRO A 64 -27.99 62.22 29.22
C PRO A 64 -27.74 62.33 30.72
N GLN A 65 -28.65 61.76 31.50
CA GLN A 65 -28.52 61.75 32.95
C GLN A 65 -27.22 60.94 33.34
N GLU A 66 -26.57 61.33 34.45
CA GLU A 66 -25.34 60.69 34.93
C GLU A 66 -25.46 59.19 35.11
N GLU A 67 -26.66 58.68 35.31
CA GLU A 67 -26.96 57.23 35.36
C GLU A 67 -26.75 56.51 34.02
N ASP A 68 -27.05 57.12 32.88
CA ASP A 68 -26.84 56.52 31.55
C ASP A 68 -25.38 56.49 31.16
N ILE A 69 -24.61 57.49 31.57
CA ILE A 69 -23.14 57.51 31.36
C ILE A 69 -22.46 56.41 32.20
N SER A 70 -22.94 56.22 33.42
CA SER A 70 -22.40 55.18 34.32
C SER A 70 -22.78 53.76 33.87
N ARG A 71 -23.97 53.54 33.29
CA ARG A 71 -24.36 52.27 32.68
C ARG A 71 -23.54 51.93 31.44
N ASN A 72 -23.33 52.89 30.54
CA ASN A 72 -22.51 52.68 29.34
C ASN A 72 -21.03 52.38 29.70
N ARG A 73 -20.45 53.06 30.71
CA ARG A 73 -19.11 52.73 31.18
C ARG A 73 -19.02 51.32 31.76
N ARG A 74 -20.02 50.88 32.52
CA ARG A 74 -20.05 49.50 33.05
C ARG A 74 -20.20 48.45 31.94
N GLN A 75 -21.01 48.70 30.92
CA GLN A 75 -21.13 47.81 29.76
C GLN A 75 -19.83 47.75 28.94
N GLN A 76 -19.16 48.86 28.71
CA GLN A 76 -17.85 48.88 28.04
C GLN A 76 -16.78 48.15 28.84
N GLN A 77 -16.76 48.32 30.16
CA GLN A 77 -15.84 47.58 31.03
C GLN A 77 -16.14 46.07 31.01
N GLN A 78 -17.40 45.66 31.03
CA GLN A 78 -17.75 44.25 30.90
C GLN A 78 -17.39 43.67 29.54
N GLN A 79 -17.60 44.38 28.45
CA GLN A 79 -17.17 43.94 27.11
C GLN A 79 -15.64 43.83 27.00
N TYR A 80 -14.91 44.78 27.58
CA TYR A 80 -13.45 44.71 27.59
C TYR A 80 -12.91 43.56 28.42
N GLN A 81 -13.53 43.26 29.57
CA GLN A 81 -13.17 42.07 30.38
C GLN A 81 -13.51 40.75 29.66
N GLN A 82 -14.64 40.69 28.96
CA GLN A 82 -14.97 39.50 28.13
C GLN A 82 -14.00 39.30 26.98
N GLN A 83 -13.59 40.35 26.30
CA GLN A 83 -12.57 40.25 25.24
C GLN A 83 -11.20 39.81 25.78
N GLN A 84 -10.79 40.33 26.96
CA GLN A 84 -9.53 39.84 27.58
C GLN A 84 -9.62 38.38 28.00
N GLN A 85 -10.75 37.92 28.55
CA GLN A 85 -10.95 36.53 28.89
C GLN A 85 -10.94 35.61 27.64
N GLN A 86 -11.57 36.04 26.54
CA GLN A 86 -11.52 35.31 25.28
C GLN A 86 -10.11 35.23 24.69
N GLN A 87 -9.35 36.34 24.76
CA GLN A 87 -7.94 36.33 24.33
C GLN A 87 -7.07 35.46 25.20
N GLN A 88 -7.27 35.44 26.53
CA GLN A 88 -6.55 34.55 27.43
C GLN A 88 -6.91 33.09 27.20
N GLN A 89 -8.18 32.75 26.96
CA GLN A 89 -8.61 31.42 26.57
C GLN A 89 -7.99 30.96 25.24
N TYR A 90 -7.95 31.85 24.26
CA TYR A 90 -7.35 31.56 22.95
C TYR A 90 -5.82 31.35 23.07
N GLN A 91 -5.12 32.15 23.86
CA GLN A 91 -3.69 31.95 24.16
C GLN A 91 -3.44 30.69 24.96
N TYR A 92 -4.30 30.34 25.91
CA TYR A 92 -4.20 29.10 26.68
C TYR A 92 -4.45 27.86 25.79
N GLN A 93 -5.41 27.91 24.86
CA GLN A 93 -5.63 26.86 23.86
C GLN A 93 -4.45 26.71 22.89
N GLN A 94 -3.86 27.80 22.42
CA GLN A 94 -2.64 27.79 21.59
C GLN A 94 -1.44 27.21 22.35
N GLN A 95 -1.26 27.55 23.64
CA GLN A 95 -0.20 26.99 24.47
C GLN A 95 -0.41 25.48 24.76
N GLN A 96 -1.66 25.03 24.90
CA GLN A 96 -1.95 23.60 25.03
C GLN A 96 -1.76 22.83 23.73
N GLN A 97 -2.05 23.42 22.58
CA GLN A 97 -1.74 22.83 21.26
C GLN A 97 -0.21 22.73 21.02
N GLN A 98 0.59 23.66 21.54
CA GLN A 98 2.04 23.62 21.48
C GLN A 98 2.69 22.59 22.45
N LYS A 99 1.94 22.10 23.45
CA LYS A 99 2.43 21.11 24.45
C LYS A 99 2.08 19.66 24.14
N LYS A 100 1.42 19.34 22.99
CA LYS A 100 1.37 17.96 22.56
C LYS A 100 2.80 17.50 22.30
N PRO A 101 3.24 16.37 22.86
CA PRO A 101 4.59 15.89 22.59
C PRO A 101 4.74 15.75 21.08
N MET A 102 5.71 16.49 20.53
CA MET A 102 6.02 16.43 19.10
C MET A 102 6.43 14.99 18.80
N TYR A 103 5.71 14.29 17.92
CA TYR A 103 6.04 12.94 17.51
C TYR A 103 7.53 12.89 17.12
N LYS A 104 8.27 11.98 17.74
CA LYS A 104 9.65 11.70 17.36
C LYS A 104 9.67 10.44 16.53
N PRO A 105 10.06 10.52 15.25
CA PRO A 105 10.14 9.34 14.41
C PRO A 105 11.15 8.34 15.00
N LYS A 106 10.81 7.07 14.96
CA LYS A 106 11.73 6.00 15.33
C LYS A 106 12.85 5.91 14.28
N PRO A 107 14.05 5.47 14.66
CA PRO A 107 15.09 5.18 13.69
C PRO A 107 14.57 4.20 12.63
N LEU A 108 14.75 4.53 11.34
CA LEU A 108 14.33 3.67 10.25
C LEU A 108 15.25 2.45 10.17
N ASN A 109 14.65 1.27 10.22
CA ASN A 109 15.37 0.03 9.99
C ASN A 109 15.29 -0.35 8.51
N LEU A 110 16.44 -0.34 7.81
CA LEU A 110 16.57 -0.72 6.41
C LEU A 110 16.98 -2.21 6.23
N GLN A 111 17.02 -2.98 7.31
CA GLN A 111 17.33 -4.41 7.22
C GLN A 111 16.10 -5.20 6.75
N PRO A 112 16.29 -6.11 5.78
CA PRO A 112 15.23 -6.97 5.31
C PRO A 112 14.75 -7.94 6.38
N SER A 113 13.54 -8.44 6.21
CA SER A 113 12.95 -9.43 7.11
C SER A 113 13.00 -10.82 6.48
N THR A 114 14.15 -11.48 6.59
CA THR A 114 14.50 -12.73 5.88
C THR A 114 14.54 -13.97 6.79
N SER A 115 13.72 -14.01 7.82
CA SER A 115 13.63 -15.17 8.73
C SER A 115 12.85 -16.30 8.06
N PHE A 116 13.53 -17.36 7.64
CA PHE A 116 12.92 -18.55 7.08
C PHE A 116 12.44 -19.52 8.16
N LEU A 117 11.36 -20.24 7.86
CA LEU A 117 10.86 -21.39 8.60
C LEU A 117 10.98 -22.63 7.73
N LYS A 118 11.57 -23.70 8.29
CA LYS A 118 11.66 -25.03 7.68
C LYS A 118 10.67 -25.98 8.34
N CYS A 119 9.95 -26.74 7.54
CA CYS A 119 9.02 -27.73 8.04
C CYS A 119 9.76 -28.94 8.64
N GLN A 120 9.57 -29.18 9.95
CA GLN A 120 10.14 -30.31 10.66
C GLN A 120 9.19 -31.54 10.67
N THR A 121 7.89 -31.30 10.58
CA THR A 121 6.81 -32.28 10.69
C THR A 121 6.06 -32.45 9.36
N ARG A 122 6.84 -32.74 8.30
CA ARG A 122 6.31 -32.79 6.95
C ARG A 122 5.41 -33.99 6.73
N LEU A 123 4.22 -33.72 6.14
CA LEU A 123 3.24 -34.71 5.74
C LEU A 123 3.40 -35.05 4.24
N SER A 124 3.00 -36.26 3.87
CA SER A 124 2.81 -36.60 2.46
C SER A 124 1.63 -35.84 1.86
N VAL A 125 1.58 -35.72 0.52
CA VAL A 125 0.48 -35.07 -0.18
C VAL A 125 -0.87 -35.73 0.16
N ASN A 126 -0.93 -37.06 0.28
CA ASN A 126 -2.15 -37.80 0.61
C ASN A 126 -2.63 -37.46 2.04
N GLU A 127 -1.71 -37.41 3.01
CA GLU A 127 -2.05 -37.00 4.36
C GLU A 127 -2.57 -35.56 4.41
N ILE A 128 -1.99 -34.63 3.65
CA ILE A 128 -2.49 -33.27 3.52
C ILE A 128 -3.93 -33.26 2.96
N ILE A 129 -4.20 -34.02 1.88
CA ILE A 129 -5.52 -34.13 1.26
C ILE A 129 -6.57 -34.64 2.28
N ASP A 130 -6.22 -35.64 3.08
CA ASP A 130 -7.11 -36.22 4.10
C ASP A 130 -7.46 -35.22 5.23
N LEU A 131 -6.54 -34.28 5.53
CA LEU A 131 -6.74 -33.23 6.51
C LEU A 131 -7.60 -32.08 6.00
N ILE A 132 -7.64 -31.85 4.68
CA ILE A 132 -8.38 -30.74 4.07
C ILE A 132 -9.89 -30.96 4.18
N LYS A 133 -10.55 -30.15 5.04
CA LYS A 133 -12.00 -30.16 5.29
C LYS A 133 -12.52 -28.74 5.42
N LEU A 134 -13.19 -28.25 4.37
CA LEU A 134 -13.77 -26.90 4.38
C LEU A 134 -14.86 -26.79 5.45
N LYS A 135 -14.73 -25.82 6.34
CA LYS A 135 -15.66 -25.52 7.42
C LYS A 135 -15.85 -24.01 7.55
N GLU A 136 -17.08 -23.57 7.70
CA GLU A 136 -17.41 -22.18 8.07
C GLU A 136 -17.03 -21.93 9.54
N VAL A 137 -16.40 -20.78 9.81
CA VAL A 137 -15.92 -20.37 11.13
C VAL A 137 -16.17 -18.90 11.39
N GLU A 138 -16.13 -18.49 12.65
CA GLU A 138 -16.02 -17.08 13.04
C GLU A 138 -14.54 -16.74 13.19
N ILE A 139 -14.17 -15.50 12.86
CA ILE A 139 -12.78 -15.04 12.94
C ILE A 139 -12.36 -14.94 14.41
N ASP A 140 -11.24 -15.58 14.73
CA ASP A 140 -10.59 -15.45 16.02
C ASP A 140 -9.19 -14.81 15.85
N TYR A 141 -9.13 -13.50 15.97
CA TYR A 141 -7.87 -12.76 15.85
C TYR A 141 -6.83 -13.16 16.93
N ASP A 142 -7.26 -13.67 18.09
CA ASP A 142 -6.32 -14.08 19.14
C ASP A 142 -5.62 -15.41 18.80
N PHE A 143 -6.04 -16.10 17.76
CA PHE A 143 -5.37 -17.33 17.30
C PHE A 143 -3.92 -17.06 16.88
N VAL A 144 -3.67 -16.09 16.00
CA VAL A 144 -2.33 -15.83 15.43
C VAL A 144 -1.85 -14.37 15.60
N CYS A 145 -2.58 -13.57 16.38
CA CYS A 145 -2.20 -12.18 16.69
C CYS A 145 -2.81 -11.77 18.03
N SER A 146 -3.05 -10.49 18.24
CA SER A 146 -3.82 -9.93 19.36
C SER A 146 -5.03 -9.21 18.78
N LYS A 147 -6.22 -9.62 19.19
CA LYS A 147 -7.49 -8.99 18.80
C LYS A 147 -7.46 -7.48 18.99
N VAL A 148 -6.97 -7.02 20.12
CA VAL A 148 -6.86 -5.58 20.45
C VAL A 148 -5.97 -4.84 19.43
N GLN A 149 -4.86 -5.43 19.01
CA GLN A 149 -3.96 -4.81 18.02
C GLN A 149 -4.57 -4.83 16.63
N VAL A 150 -5.24 -5.90 16.23
CA VAL A 150 -5.93 -6.02 14.95
C VAL A 150 -7.05 -5.00 14.85
N GLU A 151 -7.91 -4.90 15.86
CA GLU A 151 -9.01 -3.92 15.91
C GLU A 151 -8.48 -2.47 15.86
N ASN A 152 -7.36 -2.19 16.54
CA ASN A 152 -6.71 -0.87 16.47
C ASN A 152 -6.23 -0.53 15.04
N VAL A 153 -5.60 -1.47 14.34
CA VAL A 153 -5.15 -1.25 12.95
C VAL A 153 -6.35 -1.03 12.01
N ILE A 154 -7.42 -1.82 12.16
CA ILE A 154 -8.66 -1.66 11.41
C ILE A 154 -9.24 -0.25 11.63
N GLN A 155 -9.30 0.20 12.89
CA GLN A 155 -9.77 1.54 13.22
C GLN A 155 -8.89 2.64 12.60
N LEU A 156 -7.56 2.48 12.64
CA LEU A 156 -6.62 3.45 12.08
C LEU A 156 -6.76 3.55 10.55
N LYS A 157 -6.94 2.42 9.85
CA LYS A 157 -7.20 2.40 8.39
C LYS A 157 -8.45 3.18 8.03
N GLY A 158 -9.53 3.06 8.81
CA GLY A 158 -10.81 3.74 8.58
C GLY A 158 -10.76 5.26 8.77
N LYS A 159 -9.78 5.81 9.49
CA LYS A 159 -9.72 7.27 9.77
C LYS A 159 -9.61 8.15 8.54
N SER A 160 -9.00 7.68 7.46
CA SER A 160 -8.78 8.47 6.24
C SER A 160 -9.96 8.46 5.27
N SER A 161 -10.99 7.64 5.49
CA SER A 161 -12.12 7.45 4.56
C SER A 161 -12.93 8.72 4.27
N HIS A 162 -12.93 9.68 5.19
CA HIS A 162 -13.67 10.95 5.07
C HIS A 162 -12.77 12.16 4.76
N VAL A 163 -11.46 11.93 4.53
CA VAL A 163 -10.48 12.99 4.27
C VAL A 163 -10.39 13.24 2.76
N PRO A 164 -10.28 14.50 2.29
CA PRO A 164 -10.08 14.80 0.87
C PRO A 164 -8.86 14.07 0.29
N LYS A 165 -9.00 13.54 -0.95
CA LYS A 165 -7.97 12.72 -1.62
C LYS A 165 -6.61 13.43 -1.69
N GLU A 166 -6.57 14.74 -1.91
CA GLU A 166 -5.36 15.56 -1.99
C GLU A 166 -4.57 15.56 -0.67
N ILE A 167 -5.30 15.69 0.47
CA ILE A 167 -4.68 15.66 1.81
C ILE A 167 -4.16 14.26 2.10
N VAL A 168 -4.96 13.22 1.76
CA VAL A 168 -4.56 11.81 1.90
C VAL A 168 -3.30 11.51 1.09
N SER A 169 -3.23 11.96 -0.16
CA SER A 169 -2.07 11.77 -1.04
C SER A 169 -0.81 12.44 -0.48
N GLN A 170 -0.92 13.72 -0.05
CA GLN A 170 0.19 14.43 0.56
C GLN A 170 0.67 13.80 1.87
N ALA A 171 -0.25 13.41 2.75
CA ALA A 171 0.07 12.75 4.01
C ALA A 171 0.78 11.41 3.77
N ARG A 172 0.30 10.63 2.78
CA ARG A 172 0.90 9.35 2.36
C ARG A 172 2.32 9.53 1.86
N SER A 173 2.55 10.49 0.99
CA SER A 173 3.89 10.79 0.46
C SER A 173 4.87 11.20 1.55
N LYS A 174 4.41 11.96 2.56
CA LYS A 174 5.25 12.41 3.69
C LYS A 174 5.53 11.32 4.72
N SER A 175 4.56 10.46 4.98
CA SER A 175 4.67 9.38 5.98
C SER A 175 5.45 8.17 5.46
N ASN A 176 5.53 7.97 4.13
CA ASN A 176 6.25 6.86 3.54
C ASN A 176 7.75 7.19 3.37
N PRO A 177 8.65 6.55 4.13
CA PRO A 177 10.09 6.81 4.00
C PRO A 177 10.65 6.42 2.62
N PHE A 178 9.97 5.50 1.91
CA PHE A 178 10.39 4.94 0.63
C PHE A 178 9.72 5.60 -0.59
N GLU A 179 9.02 6.73 -0.40
CA GLU A 179 8.23 7.34 -1.48
C GLU A 179 9.07 7.73 -2.69
N ARG A 180 10.27 8.26 -2.47
CA ARG A 180 11.19 8.69 -3.52
C ARG A 180 11.83 7.55 -4.33
N ILE A 181 11.67 6.30 -3.92
CA ILE A 181 12.10 5.15 -4.73
C ILE A 181 11.32 5.15 -6.05
N GLY A 182 10.00 5.48 -6.01
CA GLY A 182 9.16 5.51 -7.19
C GLY A 182 9.16 4.19 -7.94
N HIS A 183 9.17 4.24 -9.26
CA HIS A 183 9.29 3.08 -10.14
C HIS A 183 10.72 2.86 -10.68
N GLY A 184 11.67 3.74 -10.32
CA GLY A 184 13.05 3.67 -10.81
C GLY A 184 13.11 3.81 -12.34
N VAL A 185 13.73 2.80 -12.98
CA VAL A 185 13.87 2.72 -14.45
C VAL A 185 12.80 1.83 -15.10
N PHE A 186 11.84 1.35 -14.33
CA PHE A 186 10.80 0.39 -14.75
C PHE A 186 9.45 1.09 -14.97
N MET A 187 8.52 0.36 -15.56
CA MET A 187 7.19 0.87 -15.89
C MET A 187 6.36 1.26 -14.67
N ASN A 188 6.52 0.59 -13.53
CA ASN A 188 5.76 0.87 -12.32
C ASN A 188 6.48 0.44 -11.03
N ARG A 189 5.90 0.77 -9.87
CA ARG A 189 6.47 0.48 -8.54
C ARG A 189 6.48 -1.00 -8.17
N ALA A 190 5.69 -1.86 -8.83
CA ALA A 190 5.71 -3.29 -8.55
C ALA A 190 7.11 -3.87 -8.83
N ALA A 191 7.75 -3.46 -9.92
CA ALA A 191 9.13 -3.83 -10.24
C ALA A 191 10.10 -3.59 -9.07
N MET A 192 9.95 -2.47 -8.36
CA MET A 192 10.82 -2.12 -7.22
C MET A 192 10.55 -2.98 -5.99
N LYS A 193 9.32 -3.52 -5.83
CA LYS A 193 9.03 -4.49 -4.76
C LYS A 193 9.78 -5.80 -5.02
N LEU A 194 9.70 -6.28 -6.27
CA LEU A 194 10.42 -7.50 -6.65
C LEU A 194 11.93 -7.31 -6.62
N ALA A 195 12.43 -6.14 -7.03
CA ALA A 195 13.86 -5.81 -6.94
C ALA A 195 14.39 -5.89 -5.50
N ALA A 196 13.62 -5.36 -4.54
CA ALA A 196 13.95 -5.47 -3.12
C ALA A 196 13.98 -6.94 -2.67
N MET A 197 12.95 -7.73 -3.02
CA MET A 197 12.88 -9.14 -2.67
C MET A 197 13.98 -9.97 -3.37
N ASP A 198 14.29 -9.66 -4.61
CA ASP A 198 15.36 -10.35 -5.33
C ASP A 198 16.75 -10.08 -4.71
N ALA A 199 17.02 -8.85 -4.27
CA ALA A 199 18.24 -8.54 -3.56
C ALA A 199 18.37 -9.30 -2.22
N ASP A 200 17.24 -9.55 -1.54
CA ASP A 200 17.21 -10.24 -0.26
C ASP A 200 17.22 -11.77 -0.40
N PHE A 201 16.59 -12.29 -1.46
CA PHE A 201 16.32 -13.73 -1.60
C PHE A 201 17.00 -14.38 -2.81
N GLY A 202 17.56 -13.62 -3.75
CA GLY A 202 18.21 -14.16 -4.96
C GLY A 202 17.23 -14.90 -5.87
N LEU A 203 16.06 -14.33 -6.10
CA LEU A 203 14.96 -14.95 -6.85
C LEU A 203 15.30 -15.21 -8.31
N THR A 204 16.11 -14.32 -8.91
CA THR A 204 16.55 -14.40 -10.31
C THR A 204 17.89 -15.07 -10.50
N ALA A 205 18.44 -15.72 -9.45
CA ALA A 205 19.71 -16.43 -9.54
C ALA A 205 19.58 -17.67 -10.45
N THR A 206 20.18 -17.61 -11.64
CA THR A 206 20.23 -18.73 -12.59
C THR A 206 21.22 -19.80 -12.13
N LYS A 207 20.84 -21.08 -12.27
CA LYS A 207 21.64 -22.22 -11.83
C LYS A 207 22.15 -23.04 -13.01
N GLY A 208 22.64 -22.43 -14.08
CA GLY A 208 23.24 -23.22 -15.13
C GLY A 208 22.88 -22.82 -16.56
N SER A 209 23.09 -23.70 -17.53
CA SER A 209 23.04 -23.44 -18.96
C SER A 209 21.67 -23.40 -19.62
N ASN A 210 20.60 -23.64 -18.85
CA ASN A 210 19.22 -23.63 -19.39
C ASN A 210 18.61 -22.26 -19.32
N GLN A 211 17.74 -21.95 -20.29
CA GLN A 211 16.93 -20.75 -20.27
C GLN A 211 16.08 -20.70 -18.97
N PHE A 212 16.22 -19.63 -18.20
CA PHE A 212 15.40 -19.39 -17.02
C PHE A 212 13.96 -19.13 -17.44
N LYS A 213 13.00 -19.79 -16.82
CA LYS A 213 11.58 -19.64 -17.14
C LYS A 213 10.79 -19.22 -15.89
N PHE A 214 9.89 -18.26 -16.06
CA PHE A 214 9.03 -17.82 -14.97
C PHE A 214 7.57 -17.63 -15.40
N LEU A 215 6.66 -17.69 -14.43
CA LEU A 215 5.26 -17.36 -14.58
C LEU A 215 4.89 -16.21 -13.66
N ASP A 216 4.29 -15.16 -14.21
CA ASP A 216 3.73 -14.01 -13.49
C ASP A 216 2.21 -14.13 -13.45
N ILE A 217 1.68 -14.47 -12.29
CA ILE A 217 0.27 -14.77 -12.03
C ILE A 217 -0.40 -13.49 -11.55
N CYS A 218 -1.47 -13.06 -12.21
CA CYS A 218 -2.14 -11.77 -11.96
C CYS A 218 -1.20 -10.56 -12.11
N GLY A 219 -0.24 -10.65 -13.06
CA GLY A 219 0.91 -9.75 -13.15
C GLY A 219 0.69 -8.47 -13.93
N GLY A 220 -0.51 -8.23 -14.53
CA GLY A 220 -0.78 -6.99 -15.26
C GLY A 220 -0.56 -5.74 -14.39
N PRO A 221 0.02 -4.67 -14.92
CA PRO A 221 0.47 -4.44 -16.32
C PRO A 221 1.84 -5.01 -16.69
N GLY A 222 2.58 -5.70 -15.79
CA GLY A 222 3.82 -6.39 -16.13
C GLY A 222 5.08 -5.93 -15.39
N GLY A 223 4.93 -5.21 -14.27
CA GLY A 223 6.10 -4.68 -13.54
C GLY A 223 7.04 -5.74 -13.00
N PHE A 224 6.51 -6.85 -12.47
CA PHE A 224 7.34 -7.98 -12.02
C PHE A 224 8.03 -8.64 -13.21
N SER A 225 7.30 -8.89 -14.29
CA SER A 225 7.84 -9.48 -15.52
C SER A 225 8.94 -8.63 -16.14
N GLU A 226 8.73 -7.32 -16.26
CA GLU A 226 9.76 -6.39 -16.76
C GLU A 226 11.05 -6.48 -15.93
N TYR A 227 10.93 -6.48 -14.61
CA TYR A 227 12.08 -6.58 -13.71
C TYR A 227 12.84 -7.90 -13.90
N ILE A 228 12.15 -9.06 -13.90
CA ILE A 228 12.78 -10.39 -14.02
C ILE A 228 13.51 -10.48 -15.36
N LEU A 229 12.84 -10.15 -16.45
CA LEU A 229 13.44 -10.17 -17.80
C LEU A 229 14.68 -9.28 -17.87
N TRP A 230 14.55 -8.03 -17.44
CA TRP A 230 15.66 -7.10 -17.43
C TRP A 230 16.84 -7.61 -16.59
N ARG A 231 16.56 -8.09 -15.37
CA ARG A 231 17.61 -8.52 -14.43
C ARG A 231 18.43 -9.68 -15.01
N ILE A 232 17.77 -10.70 -15.53
CA ILE A 232 18.44 -11.89 -16.06
C ILE A 232 19.18 -11.57 -17.35
N HIS A 233 18.56 -10.85 -18.27
CA HIS A 233 19.23 -10.43 -19.51
C HIS A 233 20.41 -9.47 -19.25
N SER A 234 20.34 -8.62 -18.21
CA SER A 234 21.45 -7.74 -17.85
C SER A 234 22.70 -8.49 -17.39
N TRP A 235 22.57 -9.76 -17.00
CA TRP A 235 23.68 -10.65 -16.66
C TRP A 235 24.16 -11.49 -17.86
N GLY A 236 23.56 -11.31 -19.03
CA GLY A 236 23.89 -12.09 -20.22
C GLY A 236 23.26 -13.47 -20.28
N GLU A 237 22.30 -13.75 -19.39
CA GLU A 237 21.59 -15.02 -19.32
C GLU A 237 20.29 -15.00 -20.13
N SER A 238 19.82 -16.18 -20.56
CA SER A 238 18.57 -16.32 -21.31
C SER A 238 17.38 -16.49 -20.38
N CYS A 239 16.30 -15.75 -20.65
CA CYS A 239 15.07 -15.78 -19.86
C CYS A 239 13.83 -15.78 -20.78
N HIS A 240 12.79 -16.53 -20.39
CA HIS A 240 11.46 -16.44 -21.00
C HIS A 240 10.39 -16.40 -19.92
N GLY A 241 9.50 -15.41 -20.00
CA GLY A 241 8.41 -15.21 -19.08
C GLY A 241 7.06 -15.59 -19.69
N TYR A 242 6.19 -16.08 -18.84
CA TYR A 242 4.77 -16.29 -19.12
C TYR A 242 3.95 -15.43 -18.17
N GLY A 243 2.80 -14.92 -18.61
CA GLY A 243 1.95 -14.11 -17.74
C GLY A 243 0.47 -14.30 -18.00
N ILE A 244 -0.31 -14.36 -16.93
CA ILE A 244 -1.77 -14.36 -16.96
C ILE A 244 -2.30 -13.28 -16.05
N THR A 245 -3.31 -12.52 -16.51
CA THR A 245 -4.03 -11.53 -15.71
C THR A 245 -5.47 -11.41 -16.21
N LEU A 246 -6.37 -10.99 -15.33
CA LEU A 246 -7.75 -10.68 -15.72
C LEU A 246 -7.76 -9.60 -16.80
N LYS A 247 -8.38 -9.90 -17.94
CA LYS A 247 -8.48 -8.98 -19.06
C LYS A 247 -9.61 -7.98 -18.82
N MET A 248 -9.24 -6.71 -18.72
CA MET A 248 -10.19 -5.62 -18.59
C MET A 248 -10.82 -5.29 -19.97
N PRO A 249 -12.07 -4.80 -20.00
CA PRO A 249 -12.80 -4.58 -21.26
C PRO A 249 -12.15 -3.56 -22.22
N THR A 250 -11.42 -2.59 -21.66
CA THR A 250 -10.74 -1.56 -22.46
C THR A 250 -9.27 -1.94 -22.61
N GLU A 251 -8.76 -2.05 -23.82
CA GLU A 251 -7.35 -2.39 -24.10
C GLU A 251 -6.34 -1.43 -23.45
N LYS A 252 -6.74 -0.17 -23.25
CA LYS A 252 -5.91 0.87 -22.62
C LYS A 252 -5.98 0.86 -21.08
N ASP A 253 -6.74 -0.07 -20.50
CA ASP A 253 -6.83 -0.19 -19.05
C ASP A 253 -5.46 -0.52 -18.46
N GLU A 254 -5.07 0.22 -17.43
CA GLU A 254 -3.75 0.07 -16.78
C GLU A 254 -3.54 -1.30 -16.13
N MET A 255 -4.61 -2.08 -15.92
CA MET A 255 -4.54 -3.45 -15.39
C MET A 255 -4.21 -4.50 -16.44
N ASN A 256 -4.40 -4.21 -17.73
CA ASN A 256 -4.02 -5.11 -18.80
C ASN A 256 -2.50 -5.17 -18.95
N TRP A 257 -2.01 -6.23 -19.63
CA TRP A 257 -0.61 -6.32 -19.99
C TRP A 257 -0.22 -5.17 -20.93
N HIS A 258 0.93 -4.53 -20.63
CA HIS A 258 1.52 -3.46 -21.40
C HIS A 258 2.97 -3.78 -21.77
N THR A 259 3.19 -4.92 -22.43
CA THR A 259 4.54 -5.37 -22.82
C THR A 259 5.26 -4.42 -23.76
N GLU A 260 4.52 -3.56 -24.48
CA GLU A 260 5.06 -2.49 -25.30
C GLU A 260 5.74 -1.37 -24.48
N LYS A 261 5.45 -1.30 -23.17
CA LYS A 261 6.09 -0.38 -22.23
C LYS A 261 7.33 -0.96 -21.57
N PHE A 262 7.61 -2.25 -21.78
CA PHE A 262 8.82 -2.86 -21.25
C PHE A 262 10.07 -2.15 -21.76
N ARG A 263 11.11 -2.17 -20.98
CA ARG A 263 12.40 -1.56 -21.32
C ARG A 263 12.90 -2.05 -22.69
N VAL A 264 13.48 -1.13 -23.44
CA VAL A 264 13.96 -1.39 -24.83
C VAL A 264 15.13 -2.37 -24.91
N ASP A 265 15.83 -2.60 -23.79
CA ASP A 265 16.93 -3.55 -23.65
C ASP A 265 16.47 -4.98 -23.34
N ILE A 266 15.16 -5.21 -23.18
CA ILE A 266 14.56 -6.54 -23.05
C ILE A 266 14.21 -7.08 -24.45
N PRO A 267 14.61 -8.32 -24.81
CA PRO A 267 14.24 -8.93 -26.09
C PRO A 267 12.72 -9.08 -26.21
N LYS A 268 12.15 -8.67 -27.35
CA LYS A 268 10.68 -8.61 -27.55
C LYS A 268 10.01 -9.98 -27.46
N ASP A 269 10.71 -11.05 -27.86
CA ASP A 269 10.16 -12.41 -27.89
C ASP A 269 10.38 -13.18 -26.58
N SER A 270 10.76 -12.47 -25.50
CA SER A 270 11.06 -13.10 -24.21
C SER A 270 9.85 -13.22 -23.28
N PHE A 271 8.65 -12.86 -23.75
CA PHE A 271 7.43 -12.91 -22.93
C PHE A 271 6.21 -13.37 -23.71
N THR A 272 5.45 -14.31 -23.13
CA THR A 272 4.20 -14.86 -23.68
C THR A 272 3.02 -14.52 -22.77
N ILE A 273 2.02 -13.80 -23.29
CA ILE A 273 0.77 -13.51 -22.57
C ILE A 273 -0.19 -14.68 -22.75
N ILE A 274 -0.74 -15.18 -21.65
CA ILE A 274 -1.77 -16.24 -21.63
C ILE A 274 -3.10 -15.61 -21.26
N HIS A 275 -4.12 -15.89 -22.06
CA HIS A 275 -5.46 -15.34 -21.83
C HIS A 275 -6.44 -16.35 -21.22
N GLY A 276 -6.02 -17.59 -21.02
CA GLY A 276 -6.89 -18.71 -20.62
C GLY A 276 -7.80 -19.20 -21.72
N GLN A 277 -8.48 -20.30 -21.49
CA GLN A 277 -9.31 -20.98 -22.49
C GLN A 277 -10.44 -20.08 -23.03
N ASP A 278 -11.03 -19.26 -22.19
CA ASP A 278 -12.13 -18.36 -22.56
C ASP A 278 -11.67 -16.95 -22.96
N GLY A 279 -10.36 -16.68 -22.92
CA GLY A 279 -9.76 -15.41 -23.28
C GLY A 279 -9.89 -14.28 -22.26
N THR A 280 -10.39 -14.58 -21.04
CA THR A 280 -10.61 -13.57 -19.97
C THR A 280 -9.48 -13.44 -18.99
N GLY A 281 -8.61 -14.45 -18.86
CA GLY A 281 -7.56 -14.51 -17.84
C GLY A 281 -8.09 -14.66 -16.40
N ASP A 282 -9.38 -14.96 -16.22
CA ASP A 282 -10.03 -15.12 -14.92
C ASP A 282 -9.63 -16.45 -14.27
N LEU A 283 -8.80 -16.38 -13.23
CA LEU A 283 -8.36 -17.57 -12.47
C LEU A 283 -9.47 -18.22 -11.61
N TYR A 284 -10.62 -17.58 -11.44
CA TYR A 284 -11.77 -18.22 -10.78
C TYR A 284 -12.39 -19.30 -11.63
N LYS A 285 -12.01 -19.41 -12.90
CA LYS A 285 -12.44 -20.43 -13.86
C LYS A 285 -11.36 -21.50 -13.99
N PRO A 286 -11.61 -22.74 -13.53
CA PRO A 286 -10.62 -23.82 -13.57
C PRO A 286 -10.08 -24.11 -14.96
N GLU A 287 -10.88 -23.91 -16.02
CA GLU A 287 -10.48 -24.08 -17.41
C GLU A 287 -9.33 -23.14 -17.82
N ASN A 288 -9.28 -21.92 -17.27
CA ASN A 288 -8.20 -20.98 -17.54
C ASN A 288 -6.89 -21.40 -16.87
N ILE A 289 -6.97 -21.96 -15.64
CA ILE A 289 -5.79 -22.52 -14.94
C ILE A 289 -5.26 -23.72 -15.71
N ARG A 290 -6.12 -24.60 -16.20
CA ARG A 290 -5.74 -25.79 -17.03
C ARG A 290 -5.13 -25.39 -18.37
N ASP A 291 -5.57 -24.27 -18.96
CA ASP A 291 -4.96 -23.75 -20.18
C ASP A 291 -3.52 -23.26 -19.93
N VAL A 292 -3.29 -22.53 -18.82
CA VAL A 292 -1.94 -22.13 -18.39
C VAL A 292 -1.05 -23.36 -18.20
N GLU A 293 -1.51 -24.36 -17.48
CA GLU A 293 -0.83 -25.63 -17.25
C GLU A 293 -0.46 -26.31 -18.57
N SER A 294 -1.43 -26.45 -19.48
CA SER A 294 -1.24 -27.08 -20.78
C SER A 294 -0.18 -26.38 -21.62
N LEU A 295 -0.19 -25.04 -21.63
CA LEU A 295 0.79 -24.25 -22.37
C LEU A 295 2.20 -24.42 -21.76
N ILE A 296 2.33 -24.24 -20.43
CA ILE A 296 3.60 -24.39 -19.73
C ILE A 296 4.17 -25.81 -19.93
N SER A 297 3.35 -26.84 -19.83
CA SER A 297 3.77 -28.24 -20.02
C SER A 297 4.25 -28.52 -21.45
N LYS A 298 3.72 -27.85 -22.47
CA LYS A 298 4.16 -27.98 -23.87
C LYS A 298 5.50 -27.27 -24.11
N GLU A 299 5.74 -26.15 -23.48
CA GLU A 299 6.92 -25.31 -23.72
C GLU A 299 8.06 -25.55 -22.72
N THR A 300 7.79 -26.28 -21.64
CA THR A 300 8.76 -26.63 -20.61
C THR A 300 8.77 -28.14 -20.37
N GLN A 301 9.92 -28.72 -20.04
CA GLN A 301 9.99 -30.16 -19.72
C GLN A 301 9.36 -30.47 -18.33
N ASN A 302 9.52 -29.56 -17.37
CA ASN A 302 9.20 -29.83 -15.96
C ASN A 302 8.47 -28.67 -15.26
N GLY A 303 8.06 -27.64 -15.98
CA GLY A 303 7.50 -26.40 -15.42
C GLY A 303 8.48 -25.24 -15.37
N VAL A 304 8.06 -24.13 -14.73
CA VAL A 304 8.86 -22.90 -14.60
C VAL A 304 9.78 -22.95 -13.38
N ASP A 305 10.87 -22.16 -13.40
CA ASP A 305 11.84 -22.02 -12.30
C ASP A 305 11.29 -21.17 -11.15
N LEU A 306 10.55 -20.12 -11.51
CA LEU A 306 10.00 -19.13 -10.59
C LEU A 306 8.54 -18.86 -10.95
N ALA A 307 7.66 -18.90 -9.97
CA ALA A 307 6.32 -18.32 -10.06
C ALA A 307 6.22 -17.12 -9.13
N VAL A 308 5.64 -16.02 -9.63
CA VAL A 308 5.36 -14.82 -8.83
C VAL A 308 3.89 -14.47 -8.96
N ALA A 309 3.27 -13.97 -7.87
CA ALA A 309 1.88 -13.56 -7.83
C ALA A 309 1.75 -12.25 -7.02
N ASP A 310 1.33 -11.17 -7.68
CA ASP A 310 1.08 -9.85 -7.06
C ASP A 310 -0.38 -9.41 -7.28
N GLY A 311 -1.32 -10.38 -7.33
CA GLY A 311 -2.74 -10.13 -7.58
C GLY A 311 -3.42 -9.32 -6.48
N GLY A 312 -4.43 -8.56 -6.87
CA GLY A 312 -5.23 -7.75 -5.95
C GLY A 312 -6.43 -7.13 -6.63
N PHE A 313 -7.28 -6.50 -5.83
CA PHE A 313 -8.48 -5.81 -6.28
C PHE A 313 -8.42 -4.34 -5.89
N ASP A 314 -9.35 -3.56 -6.43
CA ASP A 314 -9.67 -2.27 -5.86
C ASP A 314 -10.46 -2.47 -4.55
N PHE A 315 -9.80 -2.22 -3.42
CA PHE A 315 -10.40 -2.33 -2.08
C PHE A 315 -10.90 -0.97 -1.55
N SER A 316 -11.16 0.01 -2.42
CA SER A 316 -11.63 1.34 -1.99
C SER A 316 -12.89 1.25 -1.14
N GLY A 317 -12.79 1.68 0.10
CA GLY A 317 -13.86 1.58 1.09
C GLY A 317 -13.97 0.25 1.83
N HIS A 318 -13.13 -0.75 1.47
CA HIS A 318 -13.07 -2.08 2.08
C HIS A 318 -11.65 -2.43 2.57
N GLU A 319 -10.87 -1.41 2.96
CA GLU A 319 -9.47 -1.58 3.37
C GLU A 319 -9.30 -2.49 4.60
N ALA A 320 -10.35 -2.61 5.41
CA ALA A 320 -10.38 -3.51 6.57
C ALA A 320 -10.63 -4.99 6.19
N GLU A 321 -11.24 -5.23 5.03
CA GLU A 321 -11.68 -6.55 4.58
C GLU A 321 -10.76 -7.16 3.52
N GLN A 322 -9.63 -6.48 3.21
CA GLN A 322 -8.69 -6.88 2.15
C GLN A 322 -8.25 -8.34 2.23
N GLU A 323 -7.95 -8.82 3.44
CA GLU A 323 -7.53 -10.20 3.68
C GLU A 323 -8.62 -11.19 3.24
N GLN A 324 -9.86 -10.96 3.66
CA GLN A 324 -10.99 -11.84 3.39
C GLN A 324 -11.35 -11.85 1.90
N LEU A 325 -11.40 -10.67 1.28
CA LEU A 325 -11.72 -10.53 -0.14
C LEU A 325 -10.67 -11.17 -1.06
N ALA A 326 -9.40 -11.19 -0.62
CA ALA A 326 -8.30 -11.77 -1.40
C ALA A 326 -8.16 -13.30 -1.26
N GLN A 327 -8.79 -13.96 -0.30
CA GLN A 327 -8.59 -15.37 0.02
C GLN A 327 -8.77 -16.29 -1.18
N LYS A 328 -9.85 -16.11 -1.94
CA LYS A 328 -10.12 -16.91 -3.13
C LYS A 328 -9.09 -16.70 -4.23
N LEU A 329 -8.68 -15.44 -4.43
CA LEU A 329 -7.65 -15.11 -5.43
C LEU A 329 -6.32 -15.79 -5.07
N ILE A 330 -5.86 -15.64 -3.83
CA ILE A 330 -4.61 -16.25 -3.36
C ILE A 330 -4.65 -17.77 -3.49
N LEU A 331 -5.80 -18.40 -3.16
CA LEU A 331 -5.97 -19.84 -3.37
C LEU A 331 -5.82 -20.21 -4.86
N CYS A 332 -6.43 -19.46 -5.79
CA CYS A 332 -6.31 -19.71 -7.23
C CYS A 332 -4.88 -19.46 -7.74
N GLU A 333 -4.16 -18.47 -7.19
CA GLU A 333 -2.73 -18.25 -7.48
C GLU A 333 -1.88 -19.44 -7.02
N ILE A 334 -2.14 -19.99 -5.83
CA ILE A 334 -1.46 -21.19 -5.32
C ILE A 334 -1.76 -22.41 -6.20
N ILE A 335 -3.02 -22.60 -6.61
CA ILE A 335 -3.41 -23.70 -7.52
C ILE A 335 -2.64 -23.57 -8.86
N THR A 336 -2.63 -22.37 -9.43
CA THR A 336 -1.93 -22.10 -10.70
C THR A 336 -0.42 -22.38 -10.56
N MET A 337 0.19 -21.99 -9.43
CA MET A 337 1.59 -22.30 -9.12
C MET A 337 1.81 -23.81 -9.02
N LEU A 338 0.98 -24.56 -8.30
CA LEU A 338 1.12 -26.01 -8.16
C LEU A 338 0.99 -26.75 -9.50
N SER A 339 0.23 -26.21 -10.44
CA SER A 339 0.03 -26.75 -11.79
C SER A 339 1.22 -26.46 -12.72
N THR A 340 2.10 -25.51 -12.39
CA THR A 340 3.07 -24.97 -13.36
C THR A 340 4.52 -24.90 -12.87
N LEU A 341 4.73 -24.82 -11.54
CA LEU A 341 6.07 -24.69 -10.95
C LEU A 341 6.75 -26.06 -10.92
N ARG A 342 8.00 -26.10 -11.39
CA ARG A 342 8.78 -27.34 -11.29
C ARG A 342 9.18 -27.68 -9.85
N GLN A 343 9.43 -28.96 -9.58
CA GLN A 343 10.08 -29.35 -8.34
C GLN A 343 11.43 -28.62 -8.20
N GLY A 344 11.74 -28.12 -7.00
CA GLY A 344 12.92 -27.29 -6.74
C GLY A 344 12.73 -25.83 -7.11
N GLY A 345 11.58 -25.44 -7.68
CA GLY A 345 11.25 -24.05 -8.03
C GLY A 345 10.96 -23.18 -6.82
N THR A 346 10.88 -21.87 -7.06
CA THR A 346 10.60 -20.84 -6.06
C THR A 346 9.25 -20.18 -6.34
N PHE A 347 8.50 -19.88 -5.29
CA PHE A 347 7.24 -19.15 -5.37
C PHE A 347 7.26 -17.89 -4.51
N VAL A 348 6.73 -16.78 -5.04
CA VAL A 348 6.54 -15.52 -4.32
C VAL A 348 5.10 -15.11 -4.49
N CYS A 349 4.36 -15.00 -3.39
CA CYS A 349 2.95 -14.65 -3.42
C CYS A 349 2.63 -13.50 -2.48
N LYS A 350 1.83 -12.54 -2.97
CA LYS A 350 1.29 -11.46 -2.16
C LYS A 350 0.12 -11.93 -1.31
N PHE A 351 0.13 -11.51 -0.06
CA PHE A 351 -0.94 -11.65 0.91
C PHE A 351 -1.33 -10.28 1.46
N PHE A 352 -2.53 -10.19 2.03
CA PHE A 352 -3.02 -9.01 2.73
C PHE A 352 -3.28 -9.38 4.20
N ASP A 353 -2.48 -8.86 5.12
CA ASP A 353 -2.49 -9.28 6.51
C ASP A 353 -2.43 -10.84 6.62
N MET A 354 -2.58 -11.44 7.78
CA MET A 354 -2.59 -12.89 7.99
C MET A 354 -3.22 -13.16 9.36
N PHE A 355 -4.44 -12.67 9.57
CA PHE A 355 -5.10 -12.72 10.87
C PHE A 355 -6.24 -13.73 10.91
N THR A 356 -6.67 -14.25 9.75
CA THR A 356 -7.79 -15.18 9.63
C THR A 356 -7.32 -16.61 9.43
N GLU A 357 -8.14 -17.55 9.86
CA GLU A 357 -7.87 -18.98 9.79
C GLU A 357 -7.57 -19.43 8.37
N PHE A 358 -8.36 -19.01 7.39
CA PHE A 358 -8.17 -19.43 5.99
C PHE A 358 -6.80 -18.98 5.43
N THR A 359 -6.38 -17.78 5.75
CA THR A 359 -5.08 -17.27 5.32
C THR A 359 -3.93 -18.05 5.97
N VAL A 360 -4.09 -18.41 7.25
CA VAL A 360 -3.12 -19.25 7.96
C VAL A 360 -3.05 -20.66 7.36
N ASP A 361 -4.20 -21.23 6.99
CA ASP A 361 -4.27 -22.54 6.29
C ASP A 361 -3.53 -22.51 4.96
N LEU A 362 -3.66 -21.42 4.17
CA LEU A 362 -2.90 -21.26 2.91
C LEU A 362 -1.39 -21.21 3.18
N VAL A 363 -0.95 -20.47 4.21
CA VAL A 363 0.47 -20.40 4.58
C VAL A 363 0.96 -21.74 5.09
N TRP A 364 0.16 -22.47 5.88
CA TRP A 364 0.50 -23.81 6.34
C TRP A 364 0.62 -24.80 5.17
N LEU A 365 -0.26 -24.73 4.18
CA LEU A 365 -0.16 -25.54 2.97
C LEU A 365 1.18 -25.30 2.25
N LEU A 366 1.57 -24.04 2.06
CA LEU A 366 2.85 -23.67 1.47
C LEU A 366 4.03 -24.18 2.33
N TYR A 367 3.94 -24.05 3.65
CA TYR A 367 4.96 -24.57 4.59
C TYR A 367 5.14 -26.09 4.47
N GLN A 368 4.07 -26.86 4.24
CA GLN A 368 4.16 -28.31 4.03
C GLN A 368 4.74 -28.68 2.67
N LEU A 369 4.50 -27.90 1.62
CA LEU A 369 4.88 -28.21 0.24
C LEU A 369 6.27 -27.73 -0.17
N PHE A 370 6.84 -26.75 0.54
CA PHE A 370 8.17 -26.20 0.24
C PHE A 370 9.21 -26.59 1.32
N ASP A 371 10.50 -26.56 0.98
CA ASP A 371 11.57 -26.81 1.96
C ASP A 371 11.58 -25.73 3.05
N GLU A 372 11.44 -24.47 2.65
CA GLU A 372 11.37 -23.34 3.56
C GLU A 372 10.47 -22.21 3.06
N ILE A 373 9.84 -21.50 3.99
CA ILE A 373 9.03 -20.32 3.69
C ILE A 373 9.52 -19.12 4.48
N CYS A 374 9.32 -17.91 3.93
CA CYS A 374 9.58 -16.65 4.63
C CYS A 374 8.42 -15.67 4.42
N ILE A 375 7.74 -15.26 5.51
CA ILE A 375 6.78 -14.18 5.48
C ILE A 375 7.57 -12.86 5.60
N THR A 376 7.47 -12.00 4.58
CA THR A 376 8.24 -10.76 4.48
C THR A 376 7.37 -9.57 4.04
N LYS A 377 7.92 -8.37 4.19
CA LYS A 377 7.39 -7.13 3.61
C LYS A 377 8.57 -6.38 2.98
N PRO A 378 8.62 -6.28 1.64
CA PRO A 378 9.74 -5.59 0.97
C PRO A 378 9.78 -4.12 1.37
N LEU A 379 10.98 -3.54 1.49
CA LEU A 379 11.18 -2.17 1.95
C LEU A 379 10.44 -1.13 1.09
N SER A 380 10.34 -1.36 -0.23
CA SER A 380 9.62 -0.48 -1.16
C SER A 380 8.10 -0.54 -1.02
N SER A 381 7.55 -1.56 -0.34
CA SER A 381 6.12 -1.60 0.00
C SER A 381 5.82 -0.56 1.08
N ARG A 382 4.71 0.16 0.93
CA ARG A 382 4.31 1.19 1.91
C ARG A 382 4.08 0.57 3.28
N PRO A 383 4.73 1.07 4.35
CA PRO A 383 4.63 0.46 5.67
C PRO A 383 3.20 0.44 6.23
N ALA A 384 2.37 1.43 5.87
CA ALA A 384 1.00 1.57 6.36
C ALA A 384 0.00 0.59 5.73
N ASN A 385 0.32 -0.07 4.58
CA ASN A 385 -0.61 -0.98 3.92
C ASN A 385 -0.55 -2.41 4.49
N SER A 386 -1.58 -3.22 4.18
CA SER A 386 -1.71 -4.62 4.60
C SER A 386 -0.79 -5.59 3.86
N GLU A 387 -0.18 -5.16 2.75
CA GLU A 387 0.57 -6.01 1.83
C GLU A 387 1.75 -6.69 2.52
N ARG A 388 1.85 -7.99 2.32
CA ARG A 388 2.94 -8.88 2.76
C ARG A 388 3.22 -9.88 1.65
N TYR A 389 4.37 -10.56 1.70
CA TYR A 389 4.72 -11.61 0.75
C TYR A 389 5.15 -12.87 1.48
N VAL A 390 4.80 -14.01 0.91
CA VAL A 390 5.36 -15.30 1.29
C VAL A 390 6.32 -15.73 0.20
N VAL A 391 7.59 -15.88 0.54
CA VAL A 391 8.64 -16.40 -0.33
C VAL A 391 8.85 -17.87 0.04
N CYS A 392 8.59 -18.77 -0.90
CA CYS A 392 8.67 -20.21 -0.73
C CYS A 392 9.78 -20.77 -1.60
N ARG A 393 10.74 -21.50 -1.02
CA ARG A 393 11.88 -22.04 -1.73
C ARG A 393 11.82 -23.55 -1.83
N ASN A 394 12.22 -24.06 -2.99
CA ASN A 394 12.41 -25.48 -3.23
C ASN A 394 11.11 -26.27 -3.06
N LEU A 395 10.20 -26.16 -4.04
CA LEU A 395 8.98 -26.98 -4.09
C LEU A 395 9.35 -28.48 -4.07
N LEU A 396 8.76 -29.24 -3.18
CA LEU A 396 9.14 -30.64 -2.93
C LEU A 396 8.31 -31.65 -3.70
N VAL A 397 7.18 -31.21 -4.24
CA VAL A 397 6.25 -32.04 -5.02
C VAL A 397 6.34 -31.69 -6.51
N SER A 398 5.96 -32.62 -7.35
CA SER A 398 5.82 -32.37 -8.78
C SER A 398 4.37 -32.60 -9.17
N HIS A 399 3.71 -31.55 -9.61
CA HIS A 399 2.34 -31.56 -10.15
C HIS A 399 1.36 -32.47 -9.36
N PRO A 400 1.00 -32.12 -8.12
CA PRO A 400 0.18 -32.95 -7.24
C PRO A 400 -1.30 -32.88 -7.65
N THR A 401 -1.72 -33.63 -8.69
CA THR A 401 -3.02 -33.56 -9.36
C THR A 401 -4.18 -33.68 -8.37
N ASP A 402 -4.15 -34.67 -7.47
CA ASP A 402 -5.26 -34.89 -6.52
C ASP A 402 -5.41 -33.72 -5.53
N LEU A 403 -4.30 -33.11 -5.12
CA LEU A 403 -4.34 -31.92 -4.28
C LEU A 403 -4.87 -30.70 -5.05
N ILE A 404 -4.45 -30.52 -6.30
CA ILE A 404 -4.94 -29.45 -7.18
C ILE A 404 -6.48 -29.54 -7.32
N GLU A 405 -7.00 -30.73 -7.64
CA GLU A 405 -8.47 -30.94 -7.78
C GLU A 405 -9.19 -30.68 -6.44
N LYS A 406 -8.59 -31.09 -5.31
CA LYS A 406 -9.16 -30.80 -3.98
C LYS A 406 -9.22 -29.30 -3.67
N LEU A 407 -8.19 -28.55 -4.04
CA LEU A 407 -8.15 -27.10 -3.85
C LEU A 407 -9.11 -26.36 -4.81
N LEU A 408 -9.26 -26.83 -6.05
CA LEU A 408 -10.28 -26.32 -6.98
C LEU A 408 -11.69 -26.50 -6.43
N ASP A 409 -11.96 -27.64 -5.78
CA ASP A 409 -13.20 -27.92 -5.09
C ASP A 409 -13.48 -26.93 -3.95
N ILE A 410 -12.45 -26.52 -3.20
CA ILE A 410 -12.54 -25.47 -2.18
C ILE A 410 -12.84 -24.14 -2.85
N ALA A 411 -12.07 -23.76 -3.87
CA ALA A 411 -12.23 -22.48 -4.56
C ALA A 411 -13.66 -22.29 -5.14
N ALA A 412 -14.29 -23.39 -5.57
CA ALA A 412 -15.69 -23.38 -6.04
C ALA A 412 -16.72 -23.15 -4.93
N LYS A 413 -16.39 -23.46 -3.67
CA LYS A 413 -17.30 -23.41 -2.50
C LYS A 413 -17.13 -22.16 -1.65
N ILE A 414 -15.99 -21.46 -1.76
CA ILE A 414 -15.74 -20.23 -1.00
C ILE A 414 -16.64 -19.10 -1.55
N GLY A 415 -17.36 -18.45 -0.63
CA GLY A 415 -18.18 -17.25 -0.88
C GLY A 415 -17.81 -16.15 0.12
N ASP A 416 -18.79 -15.33 0.48
CA ASP A 416 -18.61 -14.14 1.33
C ASP A 416 -18.42 -14.47 2.82
N LYS A 417 -18.50 -15.75 3.20
CA LYS A 417 -18.34 -16.21 4.58
C LYS A 417 -16.87 -16.52 4.90
N GLN A 418 -16.59 -16.63 6.19
CA GLN A 418 -15.27 -17.03 6.66
C GLN A 418 -15.18 -18.57 6.74
N PHE A 419 -14.07 -19.08 6.28
CA PHE A 419 -13.80 -20.50 6.24
C PHE A 419 -12.43 -20.83 6.84
N GLN A 420 -12.26 -22.07 7.24
CA GLN A 420 -10.99 -22.77 7.42
C GLN A 420 -11.05 -24.06 6.63
N PHE A 421 -9.90 -24.60 6.22
CA PHE A 421 -9.83 -25.93 5.59
C PHE A 421 -8.81 -26.86 6.27
N ILE A 422 -8.00 -26.35 7.18
CA ILE A 422 -7.17 -27.15 8.11
C ILE A 422 -7.71 -26.93 9.53
N SER A 423 -7.92 -28.02 10.27
CA SER A 423 -8.42 -27.92 11.65
C SER A 423 -7.39 -27.21 12.55
N ARG A 424 -7.85 -26.33 13.43
CA ARG A 424 -7.03 -25.68 14.46
C ARG A 424 -6.21 -26.68 15.29
N ASP A 425 -6.80 -27.83 15.65
CA ASP A 425 -6.12 -28.89 16.42
C ASP A 425 -4.86 -29.44 15.71
N ILE A 426 -4.79 -29.32 14.38
CA ILE A 426 -3.63 -29.73 13.60
C ILE A 426 -2.58 -28.61 13.64
N LEU A 427 -3.01 -27.37 13.46
CA LEU A 427 -2.14 -26.20 13.47
C LEU A 427 -1.52 -25.99 14.86
N ASP A 428 -2.29 -26.15 15.94
CA ASP A 428 -1.81 -26.01 17.33
C ASP A 428 -0.76 -27.07 17.74
N LYS A 429 -0.73 -28.21 17.05
CA LYS A 429 0.33 -29.23 17.26
C LYS A 429 1.65 -28.89 16.58
N ASP A 430 1.64 -27.99 15.62
CA ASP A 430 2.85 -27.48 14.94
C ASP A 430 3.25 -26.13 15.56
N GLU A 431 3.79 -26.22 16.79
CA GLU A 431 4.15 -25.04 17.59
C GLU A 431 5.13 -24.12 16.85
N ASP A 432 6.13 -24.70 16.13
CA ASP A 432 7.10 -23.91 15.37
C ASP A 432 6.41 -23.06 14.29
N PHE A 433 5.42 -23.62 13.60
CA PHE A 433 4.66 -22.91 12.58
C PHE A 433 3.81 -21.80 13.18
N ILE A 434 3.02 -22.12 14.20
CA ILE A 434 2.11 -21.14 14.83
C ILE A 434 2.90 -20.00 15.48
N ASP A 435 3.97 -20.28 16.19
CA ASP A 435 4.81 -19.27 16.82
C ASP A 435 5.50 -18.39 15.78
N TYR A 436 5.94 -18.97 14.65
CA TYR A 436 6.49 -18.21 13.54
C TYR A 436 5.45 -17.23 12.99
N VAL A 437 4.24 -17.67 12.68
CA VAL A 437 3.16 -16.81 12.15
C VAL A 437 2.82 -15.72 13.15
N ARG A 438 2.68 -16.05 14.44
CA ARG A 438 2.43 -15.07 15.53
C ARG A 438 3.52 -14.01 15.60
N MET A 439 4.79 -14.41 15.61
CA MET A 439 5.91 -13.47 15.65
C MET A 439 5.93 -12.54 14.44
N ARG A 440 5.63 -13.08 13.24
CA ARG A 440 5.56 -12.27 12.01
C ARG A 440 4.41 -11.28 12.06
N ASN A 441 3.23 -11.73 12.49
CA ASN A 441 2.06 -10.87 12.66
C ASN A 441 2.30 -9.75 13.66
N ILE A 442 2.83 -10.05 14.85
CA ILE A 442 3.16 -9.04 15.88
C ILE A 442 4.16 -8.03 15.32
N LYS A 443 5.22 -8.50 14.65
CA LYS A 443 6.22 -7.59 14.06
C LYS A 443 5.59 -6.63 13.06
N PHE A 444 4.80 -7.14 12.13
CA PHE A 444 4.24 -6.31 11.05
C PHE A 444 3.09 -5.41 11.54
N ILE A 445 2.25 -5.87 12.46
CA ILE A 445 1.16 -5.05 12.99
C ILE A 445 1.69 -3.85 13.79
N VAL A 446 2.79 -4.02 14.54
CA VAL A 446 3.44 -2.92 15.26
C VAL A 446 4.01 -1.88 14.28
N GLN A 447 4.65 -2.34 13.21
CA GLN A 447 5.20 -1.45 12.17
C GLN A 447 4.08 -0.72 11.41
N GLN A 448 3.00 -1.41 11.10
CA GLN A 448 1.84 -0.85 10.40
C GLN A 448 1.11 0.17 11.27
N THR A 449 0.89 -0.13 12.55
CA THR A 449 0.30 0.80 13.53
C THR A 449 1.10 2.10 13.61
N ASP A 450 2.42 2.02 13.81
CA ASP A 450 3.30 3.18 13.87
C ASP A 450 3.22 4.03 12.59
N SER A 451 3.17 3.36 11.43
CA SER A 451 3.07 4.05 10.13
C SER A 451 1.71 4.70 9.89
N LEU A 452 0.62 4.07 10.34
CA LEU A 452 -0.73 4.63 10.27
C LEU A 452 -0.90 5.81 11.22
N GLU A 453 -0.29 5.77 12.42
CA GLU A 453 -0.26 6.90 13.35
C GLU A 453 0.51 8.09 12.77
N GLN A 454 1.66 7.84 12.11
CA GLN A 454 2.40 8.88 11.38
C GLN A 454 1.56 9.47 10.25
N PHE A 455 0.88 8.62 9.49
CA PHE A 455 0.01 9.05 8.40
C PHE A 455 -1.12 9.95 8.92
N ASP A 456 -1.83 9.55 9.97
CA ASP A 456 -2.88 10.34 10.62
C ASP A 456 -2.34 11.69 11.13
N MET A 457 -1.13 11.71 11.70
CA MET A 457 -0.48 12.94 12.13
C MET A 457 -0.23 13.91 10.96
N PHE A 458 0.21 13.42 9.78
CA PHE A 458 0.40 14.27 8.61
C PHE A 458 -0.93 14.77 8.01
N ILE A 459 -2.02 14.00 8.14
CA ILE A 459 -3.38 14.46 7.81
C ILE A 459 -3.74 15.67 8.70
N GLN A 460 -3.49 15.55 10.01
CA GLN A 460 -3.83 16.60 10.98
C GLN A 460 -2.90 17.82 10.88
N ASN A 461 -1.67 17.65 10.37
CA ASN A 461 -0.65 18.68 10.31
C ASN A 461 -0.01 18.74 8.90
N PRO A 462 -0.74 19.21 7.87
CA PRO A 462 -0.28 19.18 6.49
C PRO A 462 0.99 20.03 6.23
N GLN A 463 1.32 20.97 7.10
CA GLN A 463 2.49 21.85 6.98
C GLN A 463 3.82 21.15 7.37
N LEU A 464 3.76 20.00 8.04
CA LEU A 464 4.97 19.27 8.42
C LEU A 464 5.64 18.66 7.18
N GLY A 465 6.97 18.70 7.13
CA GLY A 465 7.76 17.97 6.14
C GLY A 465 7.96 16.50 6.52
N PRO A 466 8.42 15.66 5.56
CA PRO A 466 8.78 14.27 5.85
C PRO A 466 9.80 14.17 7.00
N PHE A 467 9.70 13.12 7.80
CA PHE A 467 10.63 12.91 8.92
C PHE A 467 11.96 12.27 8.50
N TYR A 468 11.99 11.64 7.33
CA TYR A 468 13.14 10.91 6.83
C TYR A 468 13.68 11.59 5.56
N ASP A 469 14.99 11.52 5.35
CA ASP A 469 15.60 11.89 4.08
C ASP A 469 15.30 10.80 3.04
N GLN A 470 14.16 10.97 2.34
CA GLN A 470 13.68 10.02 1.34
C GLN A 470 14.65 9.87 0.15
N GLU A 471 15.42 10.91 -0.18
CA GLU A 471 16.38 10.84 -1.27
C GLU A 471 17.65 10.07 -0.87
N GLN A 472 18.10 10.21 0.36
CA GLN A 472 19.19 9.37 0.89
C GLN A 472 18.78 7.90 0.94
N ILE A 473 17.54 7.62 1.38
CA ILE A 473 16.97 6.27 1.41
C ILE A 473 16.89 5.70 -0.01
N ARG A 474 16.38 6.48 -0.97
CA ARG A 474 16.32 6.09 -2.39
C ARG A 474 17.70 5.64 -2.90
N ARG A 475 18.71 6.49 -2.75
CA ARG A 475 20.09 6.18 -3.19
C ARG A 475 20.60 4.89 -2.58
N HIS A 476 20.46 4.74 -1.27
CA HIS A 476 20.86 3.52 -0.55
C HIS A 476 20.16 2.27 -1.08
N CYS A 477 18.83 2.33 -1.29
CA CYS A 477 18.04 1.20 -1.79
C CYS A 477 18.42 0.83 -3.22
N LEU A 478 18.53 1.81 -4.14
CA LEU A 478 18.92 1.53 -5.52
C LEU A 478 20.32 0.91 -5.61
N GLU A 479 21.27 1.41 -4.83
CA GLU A 479 22.62 0.87 -4.75
C GLU A 479 22.62 -0.57 -4.22
N THR A 480 21.92 -0.79 -3.10
CA THR A 480 21.81 -2.14 -2.48
C THR A 480 21.16 -3.14 -3.42
N TRP A 481 20.11 -2.75 -4.14
CA TRP A 481 19.40 -3.62 -5.09
C TRP A 481 20.04 -3.65 -6.46
N ARG A 482 21.14 -2.93 -6.67
CA ARG A 482 21.87 -2.85 -7.95
C ARG A 482 20.96 -2.41 -9.09
N ILE A 483 20.14 -1.40 -8.86
CA ILE A 483 19.27 -0.78 -9.85
C ILE A 483 19.95 0.51 -10.33
N PRO A 484 19.99 0.78 -11.65
CA PRO A 484 20.49 2.05 -12.19
C PRO A 484 19.74 3.24 -11.58
N ALA A 485 20.48 4.34 -11.29
CA ALA A 485 19.91 5.55 -10.67
C ALA A 485 19.16 6.42 -11.69
#